data_041bdb06453a49f3cf143bfbbbc29506
#
_entry.id   041bdb06453a49f3cf143bfbbbc29506
#
_cell.length_a   1.000
_cell.length_b   1.000
_cell.length_c   1.000
_cell.angle_alpha   90.00
_cell.angle_beta   90.00
_cell.angle_gamma   90.00
#
_symmetry.space_group_name_H-M   'P 1'
#
loop_
_entity.id
_entity.type
_entity.pdbx_description
1 polymer ?
#
loop_
_entity_poly.entity_id
_entity_poly.type
_entity_poly.pdbx_seq_one_letter_code
_entity_poly.pdbx_strand_id
1 'polypeptide(L)'
;DSLVNADEYIDFCNRNSLEFEKTNLELVDENSIQLCLKVRENLYDYEKLKKNCWFKLKNLGVMVNLNNQASDEIFDKFDFVIICTYANINSLLTKFPEKQRDFQFEICEKVFFQLPDEFKNKSVIVMDGPFMSIDPVGGKGIFVIGDVVNTVHERYVGKMPKFDSKFLSLLDKGIIKNPTITNKELFLKSAANFFPSVSKAKYVGSSFTIKTVLPNVDSSDERPTIIEKINEKIITVFSGKIPTCVDAANQINELIKNSK
;
A
#
# COMPACT_ATOMS: atom_id res chain seq x y z
N ASP A 1 3.65 -18.69 -15.71
CA ASP A 1 3.81 -18.66 -14.23
C ASP A 1 2.67 -17.92 -13.51
N SER A 2 1.55 -17.61 -14.22
CA SER A 2 0.35 -17.09 -13.57
C SER A 2 -0.26 -18.13 -12.64
N LEU A 3 -0.79 -17.68 -11.49
CA LEU A 3 -1.48 -18.52 -10.51
C LEU A 3 -2.90 -18.88 -10.98
N VAL A 4 -3.47 -18.05 -11.88
CA VAL A 4 -4.82 -18.19 -12.41
C VAL A 4 -4.71 -18.11 -13.94
N ASN A 5 -5.37 -18.99 -14.67
CA ASN A 5 -5.43 -18.92 -16.12
C ASN A 5 -6.50 -17.91 -16.61
N ALA A 6 -6.48 -17.60 -17.91
CA ALA A 6 -7.35 -16.58 -18.50
C ALA A 6 -8.85 -16.89 -18.34
N ASP A 7 -9.25 -18.16 -18.48
CA ASP A 7 -10.67 -18.58 -18.39
C ASP A 7 -11.16 -18.51 -16.95
N GLU A 8 -10.36 -18.97 -15.98
CA GLU A 8 -10.64 -18.87 -14.55
C GLU A 8 -10.83 -17.40 -14.10
N TYR A 9 -10.00 -16.47 -14.64
CA TYR A 9 -10.12 -15.06 -14.32
C TYR A 9 -11.41 -14.45 -14.93
N ILE A 10 -11.76 -14.80 -16.16
CA ILE A 10 -13.03 -14.39 -16.77
C ILE A 10 -14.23 -14.91 -15.97
N ASP A 11 -14.19 -16.17 -15.57
CA ASP A 11 -15.23 -16.77 -14.75
C ASP A 11 -15.35 -16.08 -13.38
N PHE A 12 -14.23 -15.72 -12.79
CA PHE A 12 -14.22 -14.91 -11.55
C PHE A 12 -14.89 -13.55 -11.76
N CYS A 13 -14.56 -12.83 -12.83
CA CYS A 13 -15.16 -11.55 -13.16
C CYS A 13 -16.69 -11.68 -13.34
N ASN A 14 -17.14 -12.69 -14.09
CA ASN A 14 -18.55 -12.93 -14.33
C ASN A 14 -19.32 -13.28 -13.04
N ARG A 15 -18.78 -14.17 -12.21
CA ARG A 15 -19.39 -14.55 -10.92
C ARG A 15 -19.53 -13.38 -9.95
N ASN A 16 -18.60 -12.43 -10.00
CA ASN A 16 -18.60 -11.24 -9.14
C ASN A 16 -19.21 -10.01 -9.80
N SER A 17 -19.82 -10.15 -10.99
CA SER A 17 -20.42 -9.04 -11.75
C SER A 17 -19.45 -7.87 -11.99
N LEU A 18 -18.18 -8.18 -12.22
CA LEU A 18 -17.17 -7.19 -12.56
C LEU A 18 -17.23 -6.87 -14.05
N GLU A 19 -17.32 -5.57 -14.37
CA GLU A 19 -17.34 -5.11 -15.77
C GLU A 19 -15.95 -5.19 -16.38
N PHE A 20 -15.82 -5.82 -17.54
CA PHE A 20 -14.57 -5.88 -18.31
C PHE A 20 -14.83 -5.89 -19.82
N GLU A 21 -13.83 -5.50 -20.58
CA GLU A 21 -13.79 -5.54 -22.04
C GLU A 21 -12.50 -6.22 -22.49
N LYS A 22 -12.59 -7.25 -23.32
CA LYS A 22 -11.38 -7.84 -23.94
C LYS A 22 -10.77 -6.83 -24.91
N THR A 23 -9.48 -6.60 -24.78
CA THR A 23 -8.78 -5.60 -25.57
C THR A 23 -7.35 -6.04 -25.89
N ASN A 24 -6.71 -5.36 -26.80
CA ASN A 24 -5.28 -5.45 -27.04
C ASN A 24 -4.63 -4.12 -26.68
N LEU A 25 -3.47 -4.17 -26.07
CA LEU A 25 -2.74 -2.99 -25.65
C LEU A 25 -1.37 -3.01 -26.34
N GLU A 26 -1.16 -2.17 -27.35
CA GLU A 26 0.05 -2.14 -28.19
C GLU A 26 1.37 -2.04 -27.44
N LEU A 27 1.35 -1.48 -26.21
CA LEU A 27 2.54 -1.36 -25.38
C LEU A 27 2.96 -2.67 -24.69
N VAL A 28 2.09 -3.70 -24.71
CA VAL A 28 2.34 -5.01 -24.09
C VAL A 28 2.84 -6.01 -25.16
N ASP A 29 3.86 -6.77 -24.82
CA ASP A 29 4.27 -7.91 -25.65
C ASP A 29 3.19 -9.01 -25.58
N GLU A 30 2.47 -9.23 -26.67
CA GLU A 30 1.40 -10.22 -26.77
C GLU A 30 1.85 -11.64 -26.43
N ASN A 31 3.13 -11.96 -26.62
CA ASN A 31 3.68 -13.29 -26.30
C ASN A 31 3.90 -13.46 -24.78
N SER A 32 3.87 -12.39 -24.01
CA SER A 32 4.10 -12.41 -22.57
C SER A 32 2.82 -12.58 -21.73
N ILE A 33 1.64 -12.49 -22.37
CA ILE A 33 0.34 -12.53 -21.70
C ILE A 33 -0.62 -13.49 -22.40
N GLN A 34 -1.60 -14.02 -21.65
CA GLN A 34 -2.68 -14.84 -22.21
C GLN A 34 -3.94 -14.03 -22.50
N LEU A 35 -4.15 -12.93 -21.77
CA LEU A 35 -5.36 -12.13 -21.83
C LEU A 35 -5.05 -10.69 -21.47
N CYS A 36 -5.66 -9.75 -22.20
CA CYS A 36 -5.68 -8.33 -21.82
C CYS A 36 -7.11 -7.87 -21.65
N LEU A 37 -7.41 -7.30 -20.49
CA LEU A 37 -8.72 -6.76 -20.15
C LEU A 37 -8.64 -5.28 -19.81
N LYS A 38 -9.58 -4.52 -20.33
CA LYS A 38 -9.88 -3.19 -19.82
C LYS A 38 -10.95 -3.33 -18.76
N VAL A 39 -10.64 -2.87 -17.56
CA VAL A 39 -11.51 -2.94 -16.39
C VAL A 39 -11.87 -1.54 -15.88
N ARG A 40 -12.98 -1.44 -15.14
CA ARG A 40 -13.41 -0.19 -14.54
C ARG A 40 -12.81 -0.02 -13.13
N GLU A 41 -11.48 -0.03 -13.08
CA GLU A 41 -10.74 0.25 -11.84
C GLU A 41 -10.02 1.60 -11.97
N ASN A 42 -10.39 2.55 -11.11
CA ASN A 42 -9.84 3.89 -11.17
C ASN A 42 -8.76 4.08 -10.10
N LEU A 43 -7.68 4.73 -10.49
CA LEU A 43 -6.70 5.24 -9.53
C LEU A 43 -7.24 6.50 -8.86
N TYR A 44 -6.95 6.66 -7.58
CA TYR A 44 -7.20 7.92 -6.88
C TYR A 44 -5.93 8.77 -6.80
N ASP A 45 -6.11 10.07 -6.91
CA ASP A 45 -5.04 11.05 -6.71
C ASP A 45 -4.83 11.25 -5.20
N TYR A 46 -3.76 10.66 -4.67
CA TYR A 46 -3.46 10.69 -3.24
C TYR A 46 -3.20 12.12 -2.71
N GLU A 47 -2.64 13.02 -3.52
CA GLU A 47 -2.44 14.41 -3.13
C GLU A 47 -3.76 15.17 -3.00
N LYS A 48 -4.71 14.94 -3.91
CA LYS A 48 -6.05 15.49 -3.79
C LYS A 48 -6.80 14.89 -2.60
N LEU A 49 -6.69 13.59 -2.39
CA LEU A 49 -7.29 12.93 -1.23
C LEU A 49 -6.75 13.54 0.07
N LYS A 50 -5.43 13.68 0.21
CA LYS A 50 -4.78 14.30 1.35
C LYS A 50 -5.27 15.73 1.58
N LYS A 51 -5.31 16.57 0.54
CA LYS A 51 -5.82 17.94 0.64
C LYS A 51 -7.28 17.98 1.10
N ASN A 52 -8.13 17.10 0.56
CA ASN A 52 -9.53 17.00 0.95
C ASN A 52 -9.69 16.56 2.41
N CYS A 53 -8.89 15.60 2.88
CA CYS A 53 -8.89 15.18 4.28
C CYS A 53 -8.50 16.36 5.21
N TRP A 54 -7.43 17.09 4.90
CA TRP A 54 -7.03 18.26 5.67
C TRP A 54 -8.11 19.34 5.71
N PHE A 55 -8.73 19.63 4.56
CA PHE A 55 -9.82 20.60 4.48
C PHE A 55 -11.01 20.20 5.36
N LYS A 56 -11.41 18.91 5.31
CA LYS A 56 -12.52 18.42 6.13
C LYS A 56 -12.19 18.43 7.62
N LEU A 57 -10.99 18.00 8.04
CA LEU A 57 -10.56 18.04 9.44
C LEU A 57 -10.62 19.45 9.99
N LYS A 58 -10.12 20.44 9.25
CA LYS A 58 -10.18 21.86 9.63
C LYS A 58 -11.61 22.36 9.80
N ASN A 59 -12.49 22.06 8.83
CA ASN A 59 -13.89 22.50 8.88
C ASN A 59 -14.69 21.86 10.01
N LEU A 60 -14.30 20.66 10.44
CA LEU A 60 -14.91 19.96 11.58
C LEU A 60 -14.29 20.36 12.93
N GLY A 61 -13.35 21.30 12.94
CA GLY A 61 -12.69 21.76 14.17
C GLY A 61 -11.78 20.68 14.82
N VAL A 62 -11.34 19.68 14.04
CA VAL A 62 -10.45 18.63 14.57
C VAL A 62 -9.07 19.22 14.82
N MET A 63 -8.59 19.09 16.06
CA MET A 63 -7.23 19.49 16.44
C MET A 63 -6.23 18.44 15.93
N VAL A 64 -5.26 18.86 15.13
CA VAL A 64 -4.20 18.01 14.61
C VAL A 64 -2.86 18.48 15.14
N ASN A 65 -2.19 17.65 15.92
CA ASN A 65 -0.89 17.95 16.52
C ASN A 65 0.20 17.18 15.75
N LEU A 66 0.89 17.87 14.83
CA LEU A 66 2.05 17.31 14.11
C LEU A 66 3.32 17.40 14.95
N ASN A 67 4.31 16.56 14.64
CA ASN A 67 5.59 16.48 15.34
C ASN A 67 5.45 16.25 16.86
N ASN A 68 4.36 15.61 17.25
CA ASN A 68 4.06 15.29 18.63
C ASN A 68 3.86 13.78 18.73
N GLN A 69 4.88 13.08 19.23
CA GLN A 69 4.81 11.64 19.42
C GLN A 69 3.88 11.33 20.60
N ALA A 70 2.85 10.54 20.34
CA ALA A 70 1.98 10.04 21.38
C ALA A 70 2.71 9.01 22.26
N SER A 71 2.48 9.10 23.58
CA SER A 71 2.85 8.10 24.55
C SER A 71 1.60 7.52 25.21
N ASP A 72 1.75 6.50 26.04
CA ASP A 72 0.65 5.88 26.78
C ASP A 72 -0.02 6.82 27.82
N GLU A 73 0.59 7.97 28.12
CA GLU A 73 -0.02 9.03 28.95
C GLU A 73 -1.30 9.63 28.35
N ILE A 74 -1.52 9.44 27.02
CA ILE A 74 -2.75 9.93 26.37
C ILE A 74 -3.99 9.18 26.86
N PHE A 75 -3.85 7.95 27.37
CA PHE A 75 -4.98 7.11 27.78
C PHE A 75 -5.80 7.71 28.93
N ASP A 76 -5.16 8.53 29.75
CA ASP A 76 -5.82 9.20 30.86
C ASP A 76 -6.40 10.59 30.53
N LYS A 77 -6.06 11.10 29.32
CA LYS A 77 -6.44 12.45 28.88
C LYS A 77 -7.70 12.50 28.03
N PHE A 78 -8.16 11.37 27.52
CA PHE A 78 -9.29 11.29 26.59
C PHE A 78 -10.28 10.21 27.02
N ASP A 79 -11.55 10.40 26.66
CA ASP A 79 -12.61 9.41 26.89
C ASP A 79 -12.39 8.14 26.05
N PHE A 80 -11.91 8.32 24.81
CA PHE A 80 -11.55 7.24 23.90
C PHE A 80 -10.23 7.54 23.19
N VAL A 81 -9.43 6.51 22.99
CA VAL A 81 -8.19 6.57 22.22
C VAL A 81 -8.21 5.51 21.12
N ILE A 82 -8.12 5.96 19.86
CA ILE A 82 -8.08 5.09 18.68
C ILE A 82 -6.65 5.06 18.15
N ILE A 83 -6.00 3.91 18.23
CA ILE A 83 -4.61 3.72 17.80
C ILE A 83 -4.59 3.27 16.34
N CYS A 84 -4.23 4.17 15.42
CA CYS A 84 -4.13 3.94 13.99
C CYS A 84 -2.69 4.11 13.47
N THR A 85 -1.71 3.62 14.23
CA THR A 85 -0.28 3.92 13.99
C THR A 85 0.43 2.89 13.08
N TYR A 86 -0.32 1.99 12.44
CA TYR A 86 0.13 1.00 11.46
C TYR A 86 1.35 0.18 11.94
N ALA A 87 2.54 0.38 11.39
CA ALA A 87 3.77 -0.32 11.80
C ALA A 87 4.13 -0.13 13.29
N ASN A 88 3.66 0.97 13.90
CA ASN A 88 3.96 1.31 15.29
C ASN A 88 2.80 1.03 16.27
N ILE A 89 1.83 0.20 15.90
CA ILE A 89 0.65 -0.06 16.73
C ILE A 89 1.02 -0.59 18.13
N ASN A 90 2.00 -1.47 18.20
CA ASN A 90 2.45 -2.05 19.47
C ASN A 90 3.22 -1.07 20.37
N SER A 91 3.75 0.04 19.84
CA SER A 91 4.50 1.01 20.63
C SER A 91 3.65 1.71 21.70
N LEU A 92 2.33 1.80 21.45
CA LEU A 92 1.36 2.36 22.41
C LEU A 92 0.70 1.27 23.29
N LEU A 93 1.03 0.01 23.09
CA LEU A 93 0.49 -1.11 23.87
C LEU A 93 1.47 -1.66 24.89
N THR A 94 2.40 -0.85 25.39
CA THR A 94 3.42 -1.29 26.37
C THR A 94 2.80 -1.71 27.71
N LYS A 95 1.67 -1.11 28.11
CA LYS A 95 0.88 -1.47 29.30
C LYS A 95 -0.04 -2.69 29.09
N PHE A 96 -0.14 -3.18 27.85
CA PHE A 96 -1.01 -4.30 27.45
C PHE A 96 -0.19 -5.31 26.61
N PRO A 97 0.87 -5.92 27.18
CA PRO A 97 1.78 -6.77 26.41
C PRO A 97 1.09 -8.02 25.81
N GLU A 98 0.02 -8.50 26.46
CA GLU A 98 -0.81 -9.61 25.99
C GLU A 98 -1.67 -9.24 24.77
N LYS A 99 -1.84 -7.94 24.49
CA LYS A 99 -2.57 -7.40 23.33
C LYS A 99 -1.65 -7.07 22.15
N GLN A 100 -0.35 -7.07 22.39
CA GLN A 100 0.63 -6.93 21.31
C GLN A 100 0.66 -8.21 20.49
N ARG A 101 0.67 -8.06 19.16
CA ARG A 101 0.79 -9.17 18.20
C ARG A 101 2.05 -9.04 17.37
N ASP A 102 2.51 -10.17 16.85
CA ASP A 102 3.58 -10.15 15.87
C ASP A 102 3.06 -9.69 14.51
N PHE A 103 3.88 -8.91 13.82
CA PHE A 103 3.67 -8.48 12.44
C PHE A 103 4.88 -8.85 11.59
N GLN A 104 4.66 -9.01 10.31
CA GLN A 104 5.73 -9.03 9.32
C GLN A 104 5.91 -7.61 8.81
N PHE A 105 7.10 -7.07 9.03
CA PHE A 105 7.53 -5.76 8.55
C PHE A 105 8.43 -5.95 7.33
N GLU A 106 8.22 -5.14 6.30
CA GLU A 106 8.97 -5.20 5.05
C GLU A 106 9.47 -3.80 4.69
N ILE A 107 10.77 -3.64 4.44
CA ILE A 107 11.30 -2.44 3.79
C ILE A 107 10.97 -2.54 2.31
N CYS A 108 10.02 -1.73 1.87
CA CYS A 108 9.56 -1.69 0.49
C CYS A 108 10.05 -0.46 -0.25
N GLU A 109 10.58 -0.68 -1.45
CA GLU A 109 10.93 0.37 -2.40
C GLU A 109 9.79 0.58 -3.39
N LYS A 110 9.49 1.83 -3.69
CA LYS A 110 8.67 2.27 -4.82
C LYS A 110 9.58 3.02 -5.79
N VAL A 111 9.67 2.55 -7.02
CA VAL A 111 10.57 3.13 -8.03
C VAL A 111 9.77 3.99 -9.00
N PHE A 112 10.25 5.21 -9.25
CA PHE A 112 9.58 6.19 -10.09
C PHE A 112 10.38 6.42 -11.36
N PHE A 113 9.67 6.39 -12.50
CA PHE A 113 10.24 6.63 -13.82
C PHE A 113 9.39 7.63 -14.60
N GLN A 114 10.05 8.37 -15.46
CA GLN A 114 9.40 9.01 -16.59
C GLN A 114 9.35 7.98 -17.73
N LEU A 115 8.15 7.63 -18.16
CA LEU A 115 7.93 6.66 -19.24
C LEU A 115 7.58 7.34 -20.56
N PRO A 116 7.72 6.64 -21.70
CA PRO A 116 7.28 7.13 -23.01
C PRO A 116 5.78 7.49 -23.05
N ASP A 117 5.41 8.36 -24.00
CA ASP A 117 4.05 8.91 -24.10
C ASP A 117 2.97 7.83 -24.31
N GLU A 118 3.32 6.66 -24.83
CA GLU A 118 2.39 5.53 -25.01
C GLU A 118 1.79 5.02 -23.70
N PHE A 119 2.45 5.26 -22.56
CA PHE A 119 1.93 4.94 -21.22
C PHE A 119 0.97 6.00 -20.69
N LYS A 120 0.90 7.17 -21.31
CA LYS A 120 0.12 8.29 -20.82
C LYS A 120 -1.35 7.91 -20.57
N ASN A 121 -1.86 8.28 -19.41
CA ASN A 121 -3.22 7.99 -18.95
C ASN A 121 -3.58 6.49 -18.88
N LYS A 122 -2.60 5.63 -18.77
CA LYS A 122 -2.80 4.19 -18.61
C LYS A 122 -2.26 3.75 -17.25
N SER A 123 -3.02 2.91 -16.56
CA SER A 123 -2.58 2.09 -15.44
C SER A 123 -2.67 0.65 -15.89
N VAL A 124 -1.62 -0.11 -15.72
CA VAL A 124 -1.54 -1.50 -16.18
C VAL A 124 -1.04 -2.37 -15.05
N ILE A 125 -1.76 -3.45 -14.79
CA ILE A 125 -1.40 -4.46 -13.80
C ILE A 125 -1.27 -5.79 -14.51
N VAL A 126 -0.14 -6.46 -14.37
CA VAL A 126 0.06 -7.83 -14.80
C VAL A 126 -0.32 -8.75 -13.65
N MET A 127 -1.27 -9.65 -13.87
CA MET A 127 -1.83 -10.57 -12.87
C MET A 127 -1.73 -12.01 -13.40
N ASP A 128 -1.84 -12.99 -12.59
CA ASP A 128 -1.86 -13.11 -11.14
C ASP A 128 -0.61 -13.86 -10.70
N GLY A 129 0.19 -13.28 -9.77
CA GLY A 129 1.44 -13.91 -9.31
C GLY A 129 2.58 -12.91 -9.08
N PRO A 130 3.85 -13.32 -9.28
CA PRO A 130 5.04 -12.51 -8.99
C PRO A 130 5.32 -11.49 -10.10
N PHE A 131 4.32 -10.72 -10.47
CA PHE A 131 4.37 -9.78 -11.58
C PHE A 131 4.43 -8.31 -11.11
N MET A 132 3.90 -7.41 -11.89
CA MET A 132 4.14 -6.00 -11.72
C MET A 132 2.96 -5.12 -12.09
N SER A 133 3.04 -3.84 -11.68
CA SER A 133 2.15 -2.77 -12.13
C SER A 133 2.92 -1.55 -12.61
N ILE A 134 2.29 -0.77 -13.48
CA ILE A 134 2.75 0.56 -13.91
C ILE A 134 1.59 1.53 -13.72
N ASP A 135 1.73 2.47 -12.79
CA ASP A 135 0.69 3.40 -12.41
C ASP A 135 1.15 4.86 -12.56
N PRO A 136 0.35 5.75 -13.20
CA PRO A 136 0.69 7.16 -13.32
C PRO A 136 0.63 7.87 -11.96
N VAL A 137 1.56 8.81 -11.73
CA VAL A 137 1.64 9.60 -10.51
C VAL A 137 1.55 11.09 -10.84
N GLY A 138 0.50 11.75 -10.34
CA GLY A 138 0.39 13.21 -10.37
C GLY A 138 0.31 13.87 -11.76
N GLY A 139 0.00 13.13 -12.82
CA GLY A 139 -0.27 13.68 -14.16
C GLY A 139 0.93 14.31 -14.88
N LYS A 140 2.17 14.11 -14.40
CA LYS A 140 3.40 14.73 -14.92
C LYS A 140 4.24 13.82 -15.81
N GLY A 141 3.65 12.74 -16.36
CA GLY A 141 4.42 11.72 -17.10
C GLY A 141 5.34 10.87 -16.21
N ILE A 142 5.16 10.96 -14.91
CA ILE A 142 5.86 10.12 -13.93
C ILE A 142 4.97 8.95 -13.59
N PHE A 143 5.59 7.77 -13.51
CA PHE A 143 4.94 6.52 -13.17
C PHE A 143 5.66 5.86 -12.00
N VAL A 144 4.91 5.19 -11.15
CA VAL A 144 5.46 4.24 -10.20
C VAL A 144 5.38 2.85 -10.82
N ILE A 145 6.49 2.12 -10.77
CA ILE A 145 6.52 0.71 -11.12
C ILE A 145 6.44 -0.07 -9.80
N GLY A 146 5.42 -0.92 -9.68
CA GLY A 146 5.32 -1.93 -8.65
C GLY A 146 5.92 -3.24 -9.15
N ASP A 147 6.62 -3.97 -8.32
CA ASP A 147 7.16 -5.28 -8.64
C ASP A 147 7.07 -6.15 -7.38
N VAL A 148 6.34 -7.26 -7.48
CA VAL A 148 6.07 -8.12 -6.32
C VAL A 148 7.35 -8.75 -5.77
N VAL A 149 8.29 -9.11 -6.65
CA VAL A 149 9.52 -9.81 -6.29
C VAL A 149 10.58 -8.85 -5.77
N ASN A 150 10.76 -7.72 -6.48
CA ASN A 150 11.91 -6.83 -6.29
C ASN A 150 11.64 -5.65 -5.34
N THR A 151 10.39 -5.48 -4.88
CA THR A 151 10.00 -4.35 -4.03
C THR A 151 10.53 -4.46 -2.59
N VAL A 152 10.73 -5.68 -2.08
CA VAL A 152 11.12 -5.92 -0.69
C VAL A 152 12.63 -6.07 -0.57
N HIS A 153 13.25 -5.21 0.21
CA HIS A 153 14.69 -5.25 0.50
C HIS A 153 15.04 -6.08 1.74
N GLU A 154 14.20 -6.00 2.75
CA GLU A 154 14.42 -6.70 4.02
C GLU A 154 13.07 -7.03 4.68
N ARG A 155 13.00 -8.18 5.35
CA ARG A 155 11.84 -8.64 6.11
C ARG A 155 12.22 -8.91 7.55
N TYR A 156 11.30 -8.61 8.45
CA TYR A 156 11.44 -8.93 9.87
C TYR A 156 10.08 -9.29 10.47
N VAL A 157 10.02 -10.34 11.26
CA VAL A 157 8.81 -10.73 12.02
C VAL A 157 9.04 -10.48 13.49
N GLY A 158 8.11 -9.78 14.12
CA GLY A 158 8.15 -9.48 15.55
C GLY A 158 7.14 -8.41 15.95
N LYS A 159 7.25 -7.94 17.18
CA LYS A 159 6.32 -6.94 17.75
C LYS A 159 6.63 -5.51 17.29
N MET A 160 7.88 -5.20 17.00
CA MET A 160 8.33 -3.88 16.56
C MET A 160 9.25 -4.03 15.34
N PRO A 161 9.21 -3.09 14.37
CA PRO A 161 10.10 -3.16 13.21
C PRO A 161 11.57 -3.06 13.65
N LYS A 162 12.39 -3.96 13.11
CA LYS A 162 13.84 -3.97 13.34
C LYS A 162 14.55 -4.24 12.01
N PHE A 163 15.30 -3.25 11.55
CA PHE A 163 15.98 -3.29 10.26
C PHE A 163 17.42 -2.80 10.36
N ASP A 164 18.24 -3.13 9.36
CA ASP A 164 19.58 -2.61 9.22
C ASP A 164 19.56 -1.07 9.14
N SER A 165 20.48 -0.43 9.84
CA SER A 165 20.61 1.03 9.92
C SER A 165 20.74 1.71 8.56
N LYS A 166 21.28 1.02 7.54
CA LYS A 166 21.41 1.53 6.18
C LYS A 166 20.06 1.93 5.55
N PHE A 167 18.94 1.29 5.95
CA PHE A 167 17.61 1.63 5.46
C PHE A 167 16.96 2.77 6.22
N LEU A 168 17.31 2.99 7.49
CA LEU A 168 16.65 4.00 8.32
C LEU A 168 16.80 5.42 7.74
N SER A 169 17.91 5.71 7.09
CA SER A 169 18.16 7.00 6.43
C SER A 169 17.31 7.22 5.17
N LEU A 170 16.70 6.17 4.61
CA LEU A 170 15.90 6.21 3.39
C LEU A 170 14.40 6.34 3.67
N LEU A 171 13.95 5.98 4.89
CA LEU A 171 12.53 5.96 5.25
C LEU A 171 11.93 7.36 5.32
N ASP A 172 10.69 7.49 4.87
CA ASP A 172 9.85 8.69 4.99
C ASP A 172 10.45 9.98 4.39
N LYS A 173 11.36 9.84 3.41
CA LYS A 173 12.01 10.98 2.72
C LYS A 173 11.30 11.44 1.44
N GLY A 174 10.15 10.84 1.10
CA GLY A 174 9.55 11.04 -0.22
C GLY A 174 10.42 10.43 -1.33
N ILE A 175 10.43 11.03 -2.53
CA ILE A 175 11.22 10.53 -3.66
C ILE A 175 12.68 10.99 -3.52
N ILE A 176 13.58 10.05 -3.32
CA ILE A 176 15.03 10.26 -3.28
C ILE A 176 15.58 10.03 -4.69
N LYS A 177 16.20 11.04 -5.31
CA LYS A 177 16.71 10.96 -6.70
C LYS A 177 17.79 9.90 -6.89
N ASN A 178 18.73 9.82 -5.96
CA ASN A 178 19.86 8.91 -6.01
C ASN A 178 20.04 8.24 -4.64
N PRO A 179 19.16 7.28 -4.27
CA PRO A 179 19.30 6.57 -3.02
C PRO A 179 20.56 5.69 -3.06
N THR A 180 21.17 5.49 -1.90
CA THR A 180 22.36 4.64 -1.75
C THR A 180 22.08 3.15 -2.02
N ILE A 181 20.82 2.76 -1.91
CA ILE A 181 20.33 1.39 -2.16
C ILE A 181 19.11 1.52 -3.08
N THR A 182 19.07 0.74 -4.15
CA THR A 182 17.90 0.67 -5.04
C THR A 182 17.93 -0.60 -5.89
N ASN A 183 16.78 -1.17 -6.14
CA ASN A 183 16.55 -2.28 -7.06
C ASN A 183 16.05 -1.82 -8.43
N LYS A 184 16.19 -0.54 -8.79
CA LYS A 184 15.63 0.06 -10.01
C LYS A 184 15.91 -0.73 -11.29
N GLU A 185 17.11 -1.32 -11.43
CA GLU A 185 17.48 -2.11 -12.61
C GLU A 185 16.70 -3.44 -12.66
N LEU A 186 16.44 -4.03 -11.50
CA LEU A 186 15.63 -5.26 -11.40
C LEU A 186 14.19 -4.96 -11.78
N PHE A 187 13.62 -3.83 -11.33
CA PHE A 187 12.29 -3.39 -11.72
C PHE A 187 12.18 -3.18 -13.23
N LEU A 188 13.16 -2.51 -13.85
CA LEU A 188 13.15 -2.31 -15.29
C LEU A 188 13.29 -3.62 -16.06
N LYS A 189 14.15 -4.51 -15.59
CA LYS A 189 14.34 -5.84 -16.21
C LYS A 189 13.05 -6.66 -16.15
N SER A 190 12.38 -6.66 -15.01
CA SER A 190 11.09 -7.34 -14.84
C SER A 190 10.03 -6.72 -15.77
N ALA A 191 9.95 -5.38 -15.80
CA ALA A 191 9.00 -4.66 -16.64
C ALA A 191 9.23 -4.91 -18.13
N ALA A 192 10.46 -5.02 -18.58
CA ALA A 192 10.81 -5.23 -19.99
C ALA A 192 10.30 -6.57 -20.55
N ASN A 193 10.02 -7.55 -19.70
CA ASN A 193 9.44 -8.83 -20.13
C ASN A 193 8.00 -8.65 -20.65
N PHE A 194 7.29 -7.61 -20.23
CA PHE A 194 5.92 -7.32 -20.61
C PHE A 194 5.80 -6.05 -21.47
N PHE A 195 6.67 -5.08 -21.24
CA PHE A 195 6.61 -3.75 -21.84
C PHE A 195 7.97 -3.38 -22.46
N PRO A 196 8.28 -3.79 -23.67
CA PRO A 196 9.60 -3.56 -24.28
C PRO A 196 10.05 -2.11 -24.28
N SER A 197 9.12 -1.17 -24.39
CA SER A 197 9.39 0.27 -24.42
C SER A 197 9.83 0.88 -23.09
N VAL A 198 9.73 0.16 -21.96
CA VAL A 198 10.31 0.62 -20.68
C VAL A 198 11.83 0.73 -20.75
N SER A 199 12.48 0.13 -21.73
CA SER A 199 13.91 0.34 -22.01
C SER A 199 14.28 1.81 -22.26
N LYS A 200 13.29 2.65 -22.63
CA LYS A 200 13.43 4.11 -22.81
C LYS A 200 13.12 4.92 -21.55
N ALA A 201 12.79 4.26 -20.43
CA ALA A 201 12.44 4.90 -19.19
C ALA A 201 13.59 5.73 -18.62
N LYS A 202 13.26 6.88 -18.02
CA LYS A 202 14.22 7.71 -17.30
C LYS A 202 13.94 7.63 -15.81
N TYR A 203 14.90 7.18 -15.04
CA TYR A 203 14.78 7.09 -13.59
C TYR A 203 14.60 8.47 -12.95
N VAL A 204 13.61 8.60 -12.08
CA VAL A 204 13.28 9.82 -11.34
C VAL A 204 13.78 9.72 -9.91
N GLY A 205 13.65 8.55 -9.29
CA GLY A 205 14.03 8.29 -7.92
C GLY A 205 13.23 7.14 -7.30
N SER A 206 13.53 6.87 -6.04
CA SER A 206 12.80 5.86 -5.25
C SER A 206 12.33 6.42 -3.92
N SER A 207 11.23 5.88 -3.40
CA SER A 207 10.80 6.11 -2.03
C SER A 207 10.76 4.79 -1.26
N PHE A 208 11.03 4.87 0.04
CA PHE A 208 11.11 3.70 0.92
C PHE A 208 10.12 3.86 2.06
N THR A 209 9.45 2.77 2.39
CA THR A 209 8.48 2.71 3.49
C THR A 209 8.50 1.35 4.15
N ILE A 210 8.01 1.28 5.39
CA ILE A 210 7.75 0.02 6.07
C ILE A 210 6.34 -0.42 5.70
N LYS A 211 6.22 -1.52 4.95
CA LYS A 211 4.96 -2.24 4.78
C LYS A 211 4.80 -3.22 5.93
N THR A 212 3.62 -3.27 6.51
CA THR A 212 3.31 -4.15 7.64
C THR A 212 2.14 -5.03 7.27
N VAL A 213 2.31 -6.34 7.44
CA VAL A 213 1.29 -7.36 7.16
C VAL A 213 1.23 -8.37 8.30
N LEU A 214 0.23 -9.24 8.30
CA LEU A 214 0.23 -10.38 9.20
C LEU A 214 1.37 -11.35 8.84
N PRO A 215 1.98 -12.04 9.80
CA PRO A 215 3.00 -13.04 9.51
C PRO A 215 2.38 -14.28 8.84
N ASN A 216 3.16 -14.96 8.00
CA ASN A 216 2.78 -16.22 7.34
C ASN A 216 1.58 -16.14 6.39
N VAL A 217 1.34 -14.98 5.77
CA VAL A 217 0.26 -14.77 4.77
C VAL A 217 0.76 -14.73 3.33
N ASP A 218 2.00 -15.11 3.07
CA ASP A 218 2.61 -15.02 1.73
C ASP A 218 1.85 -15.86 0.68
N SER A 219 1.18 -16.95 1.09
CA SER A 219 0.42 -17.82 0.19
C SER A 219 -0.99 -17.30 -0.10
N SER A 220 -1.60 -16.50 0.79
CA SER A 220 -2.97 -15.98 0.64
C SER A 220 -3.01 -14.50 0.32
N ASP A 221 -1.92 -13.77 0.53
CA ASP A 221 -1.82 -12.29 0.48
C ASP A 221 -2.95 -11.59 1.24
N GLU A 222 -3.45 -12.20 2.31
CA GLU A 222 -4.53 -11.66 3.12
C GLU A 222 -4.11 -10.36 3.79
N ARG A 223 -4.94 -9.34 3.63
CA ARG A 223 -4.73 -8.01 4.23
C ARG A 223 -6.00 -7.52 4.92
N PRO A 224 -6.42 -8.19 6.00
CA PRO A 224 -7.61 -7.77 6.71
C PRO A 224 -7.39 -6.43 7.43
N THR A 225 -8.45 -5.62 7.51
CA THR A 225 -8.51 -4.53 8.48
C THR A 225 -8.99 -5.11 9.79
N ILE A 226 -8.18 -4.97 10.85
CA ILE A 226 -8.45 -5.54 12.16
C ILE A 226 -8.73 -4.41 13.14
N ILE A 227 -9.91 -4.44 13.75
CA ILE A 227 -10.32 -3.52 14.81
C ILE A 227 -10.43 -4.33 16.09
N GLU A 228 -9.68 -3.93 17.12
CA GLU A 228 -9.67 -4.64 18.39
C GLU A 228 -9.88 -3.66 19.56
N LYS A 229 -10.85 -3.97 20.40
CA LYS A 229 -11.07 -3.27 21.66
C LYS A 229 -10.07 -3.81 22.69
N ILE A 230 -9.13 -2.98 23.11
CA ILE A 230 -8.12 -3.33 24.13
C ILE A 230 -8.72 -3.32 25.51
N ASN A 231 -9.51 -2.26 25.80
CA ASN A 231 -10.32 -2.09 27.00
C ASN A 231 -11.50 -1.15 26.70
N GLU A 232 -12.20 -0.66 27.71
CA GLU A 232 -13.38 0.20 27.53
C GLU A 232 -13.10 1.51 26.80
N LYS A 233 -11.84 1.98 26.77
CA LYS A 233 -11.44 3.28 26.22
C LYS A 233 -10.53 3.18 24.99
N ILE A 234 -9.79 2.08 24.85
CA ILE A 234 -8.72 1.97 23.87
C ILE A 234 -9.12 0.98 22.77
N ILE A 235 -9.07 1.44 21.52
CA ILE A 235 -9.34 0.64 20.32
C ILE A 235 -8.12 0.74 19.41
N THR A 236 -7.66 -0.39 18.88
CA THR A 236 -6.60 -0.43 17.85
C THR A 236 -7.20 -0.69 16.49
N VAL A 237 -6.58 -0.12 15.46
CA VAL A 237 -6.94 -0.34 14.05
C VAL A 237 -5.69 -0.70 13.28
N PHE A 238 -5.58 -1.96 12.87
CA PHE A 238 -4.58 -2.39 11.93
C PHE A 238 -5.17 -2.34 10.52
N SER A 239 -4.60 -1.52 9.65
CA SER A 239 -5.12 -1.26 8.32
C SER A 239 -4.70 -2.35 7.33
N GLY A 240 -5.66 -2.95 6.66
CA GLY A 240 -5.44 -3.85 5.54
C GLY A 240 -5.27 -3.11 4.22
N LYS A 241 -6.32 -2.41 3.79
CA LYS A 241 -6.35 -1.65 2.52
C LYS A 241 -7.15 -0.35 2.69
N ILE A 242 -6.80 0.69 1.92
CA ILE A 242 -7.49 2.00 1.93
C ILE A 242 -9.02 1.91 1.74
N PRO A 243 -9.57 1.09 0.82
CA PRO A 243 -11.02 1.03 0.62
C PRO A 243 -11.83 0.67 1.88
N THR A 244 -11.23 -0.04 2.83
CA THR A 244 -11.93 -0.45 4.07
C THR A 244 -11.95 0.62 5.16
N CYS A 245 -11.38 1.82 4.93
CA CYS A 245 -11.26 2.84 5.97
C CYS A 245 -12.61 3.41 6.45
N VAL A 246 -13.61 3.47 5.57
CA VAL A 246 -14.96 3.96 5.93
C VAL A 246 -15.67 2.93 6.80
N ASP A 247 -15.60 1.65 6.44
CA ASP A 247 -16.19 0.57 7.22
C ASP A 247 -15.53 0.47 8.59
N ALA A 248 -14.21 0.61 8.65
CA ALA A 248 -13.47 0.68 9.90
C ALA A 248 -13.95 1.83 10.80
N ALA A 249 -14.13 3.02 10.23
CA ALA A 249 -14.63 4.17 10.98
C ALA A 249 -16.05 3.94 11.51
N ASN A 250 -16.93 3.33 10.71
CA ASN A 250 -18.29 2.99 11.13
C ASN A 250 -18.29 1.99 12.28
N GLN A 251 -17.49 0.93 12.19
CA GLN A 251 -17.36 -0.07 13.26
C GLN A 251 -16.84 0.55 14.57
N ILE A 252 -15.85 1.44 14.51
CA ILE A 252 -15.33 2.16 15.67
C ILE A 252 -16.42 3.02 16.30
N ASN A 253 -17.21 3.75 15.50
CA ASN A 253 -18.31 4.55 15.99
C ASN A 253 -19.35 3.70 16.73
N GLU A 254 -19.68 2.52 16.24
CA GLU A 254 -20.60 1.62 16.94
C GLU A 254 -20.00 1.11 18.28
N LEU A 255 -18.71 0.75 18.30
CA LEU A 255 -18.04 0.35 19.53
C LEU A 255 -18.06 1.46 20.59
N ILE A 256 -17.84 2.72 20.18
CA ILE A 256 -17.88 3.89 21.09
C ILE A 256 -19.30 4.13 21.63
N LYS A 257 -20.34 4.03 20.78
CA LYS A 257 -21.75 4.20 21.21
C LYS A 257 -22.15 3.15 22.24
N ASN A 258 -21.74 1.91 22.03
CA ASN A 258 -22.07 0.78 22.89
C ASN A 258 -21.26 0.76 24.21
N SER A 259 -20.27 1.64 24.35
CA SER A 259 -19.44 1.79 25.55
C SER A 259 -19.89 2.97 26.44
N LYS A 260 -20.91 3.73 26.03
CA LYS A 260 -21.57 4.80 26.79
C LYS A 260 -22.83 4.28 27.44
#